data_4608df5a5143ce11da140df87978eeeb
#
_entry.id   4608df5a5143ce11da140df87978eeeb
#
_cell.length_a   1.000
_cell.length_b   1.000
_cell.length_c   1.000
_cell.angle_alpha   90.00
_cell.angle_beta   90.00
_cell.angle_gamma   90.00
#
_symmetry.space_group_name_H-M   'P 1'
#
loop_
_entity.id
_entity.type
_entity.pdbx_description
1 polymer ?
#
loop_
_entity_poly.entity_id
_entity_poly.type
_entity_poly.pdbx_seq_one_letter_code
_entity_poly.pdbx_strand_id
1 'polypeptide(L)'
;MSQSYLEGRHTAGRAQGAVLMLGSSLTIMGSVMVAPVLPKIAAEFGPVEPQTGVLIPLAITGPALAIALCAPLAGWLADRLGRKRLLILATLVYALCGAAPAFLDSLKEIVGLRLLFGCAEAAVMTCCVTLIADYWHGEQRMRYVNGQVITIGLVGSIFFAIGGALGEHSWRTPFLLYLLPLLLVPAMLKLLWEPEAHHARAMHSTEPGQSSLPPLIINYLLVFFGMVLSFIVPVQSPTLLVGLGVTSSTLIGLCAGLGLLTSLGGSLLWPLVRRSIGLAGCNVLLLLLMASGLWLLITAHTYYQVLLAVTIHGLGAGMLVSNSMAPVMNALSATARGRGLGIFTACLYLGQFSSPLIVIALLGQTGDLHHAIGLLAVASAITALVWALLSFLRRGITSPARSTHP
;
A
#
# COMPACT_ATOMS: atom_id res chain seq x y z
N MET A 1 39.96 11.83 -32.87
CA MET A 1 38.60 12.17 -33.29
C MET A 1 37.64 11.13 -32.70
N SER A 2 37.33 11.20 -31.41
CA SER A 2 36.42 10.23 -30.75
C SER A 2 35.86 10.74 -29.39
N GLN A 3 35.77 12.04 -29.15
CA GLN A 3 35.24 12.58 -27.90
C GLN A 3 33.99 13.50 -28.05
N SER A 4 33.51 13.73 -29.26
CA SER A 4 32.38 14.64 -29.51
C SER A 4 31.00 13.97 -29.66
N TYR A 5 30.86 12.65 -29.42
CA TYR A 5 29.59 11.93 -29.55
C TYR A 5 28.90 11.60 -28.20
N LEU A 6 29.32 12.21 -27.07
CA LEU A 6 28.74 11.94 -25.75
C LEU A 6 27.92 13.12 -25.20
N GLU A 7 27.63 14.16 -25.97
CA GLU A 7 26.89 15.36 -25.55
C GLU A 7 25.39 15.25 -25.86
N GLY A 8 24.71 14.27 -25.30
CA GLY A 8 23.25 14.14 -25.41
C GLY A 8 22.60 13.39 -24.25
N ARG A 9 23.36 13.03 -23.22
CA ARG A 9 22.77 12.37 -22.06
C ARG A 9 22.01 13.40 -21.20
N HIS A 10 20.68 13.36 -21.28
CA HIS A 10 19.82 14.05 -20.34
C HIS A 10 20.18 13.61 -18.91
N THR A 11 20.71 14.53 -18.10
CA THR A 11 20.96 14.26 -16.68
C THR A 11 19.71 14.56 -15.89
N ALA A 12 19.18 13.54 -15.20
CA ALA A 12 18.00 13.69 -14.36
C ALA A 12 18.33 14.54 -13.12
N GLY A 13 17.57 15.59 -12.92
CA GLY A 13 17.72 16.53 -11.81
C GLY A 13 16.56 16.44 -10.80
N ARG A 14 16.51 17.43 -9.92
CA ARG A 14 15.48 17.49 -8.86
C ARG A 14 14.06 17.64 -9.39
N ALA A 15 13.87 18.32 -10.54
CA ALA A 15 12.55 18.53 -11.12
C ALA A 15 11.92 17.20 -11.60
N GLN A 16 12.69 16.35 -12.28
CA GLN A 16 12.24 15.03 -12.71
C GLN A 16 11.91 14.16 -11.50
N GLY A 17 12.76 14.19 -10.47
CA GLY A 17 12.53 13.50 -9.22
C GLY A 17 11.23 13.92 -8.53
N ALA A 18 10.95 15.21 -8.46
CA ALA A 18 9.72 15.74 -7.88
C ALA A 18 8.48 15.25 -8.66
N VAL A 19 8.50 15.30 -9.99
CA VAL A 19 7.39 14.81 -10.84
C VAL A 19 7.14 13.32 -10.60
N LEU A 20 8.18 12.48 -10.54
CA LEU A 20 8.03 11.05 -10.32
C LEU A 20 7.61 10.71 -8.89
N MET A 21 8.08 11.45 -7.88
CA MET A 21 7.62 11.27 -6.49
C MET A 21 6.14 11.67 -6.32
N LEU A 22 5.73 12.80 -6.92
CA LEU A 22 4.31 13.21 -6.93
C LEU A 22 3.46 12.25 -7.76
N GLY A 23 3.95 11.79 -8.91
CA GLY A 23 3.29 10.74 -9.69
C GLY A 23 3.10 9.46 -8.88
N SER A 24 4.08 9.07 -8.07
CA SER A 24 3.98 7.91 -7.19
C SER A 24 2.95 8.09 -6.07
N SER A 25 2.70 9.32 -5.60
CA SER A 25 1.68 9.57 -4.58
C SER A 25 0.25 9.36 -5.08
N LEU A 26 0.04 9.29 -6.40
CA LEU A 26 -1.27 8.96 -6.96
C LEU A 26 -1.74 7.57 -6.54
N THR A 27 -0.81 6.65 -6.29
CA THR A 27 -1.13 5.26 -5.88
C THR A 27 -1.78 5.14 -4.51
N ILE A 28 -1.72 6.15 -3.66
CA ILE A 28 -2.42 6.16 -2.37
C ILE A 28 -3.76 6.89 -2.46
N MET A 29 -3.92 7.83 -3.40
CA MET A 29 -5.14 8.61 -3.53
C MET A 29 -6.37 7.74 -3.78
N GLY A 30 -6.18 6.57 -4.43
CA GLY A 30 -7.23 5.62 -4.73
C GLY A 30 -8.09 5.25 -3.52
N SER A 31 -7.47 4.91 -2.41
CA SER A 31 -8.15 4.54 -1.17
C SER A 31 -8.52 5.75 -0.30
N VAL A 32 -7.64 6.76 -0.31
CA VAL A 32 -7.69 7.91 0.60
C VAL A 32 -8.91 8.79 0.41
N MET A 33 -9.33 9.01 -0.85
CA MET A 33 -10.46 9.90 -1.14
C MET A 33 -11.81 9.30 -0.75
N VAL A 34 -11.95 7.98 -0.82
CA VAL A 34 -13.23 7.28 -0.65
C VAL A 34 -13.50 6.95 0.83
N ALA A 35 -12.47 6.58 1.59
CA ALA A 35 -12.65 6.10 2.96
C ALA A 35 -13.42 7.06 3.88
N PRO A 36 -13.15 8.38 3.93
CA PRO A 36 -13.88 9.29 4.81
C PRO A 36 -15.37 9.48 4.47
N VAL A 37 -15.74 9.20 3.21
CA VAL A 37 -17.12 9.41 2.73
C VAL A 37 -17.92 8.11 2.61
N LEU A 38 -17.32 6.96 2.95
CA LEU A 38 -18.01 5.66 2.93
C LEU A 38 -19.35 5.65 3.66
N PRO A 39 -19.49 6.22 4.88
CA PRO A 39 -20.77 6.21 5.57
C PRO A 39 -21.86 6.98 4.80
N LYS A 40 -21.49 8.07 4.10
CA LYS A 40 -22.43 8.84 3.28
C LYS A 40 -22.86 8.09 2.03
N ILE A 41 -21.92 7.38 1.38
CA ILE A 41 -22.22 6.48 0.27
C ILE A 41 -23.16 5.36 0.75
N ALA A 42 -22.88 4.79 1.94
CA ALA A 42 -23.73 3.77 2.54
C ALA A 42 -25.15 4.27 2.84
N ALA A 43 -25.28 5.50 3.33
CA ALA A 43 -26.57 6.10 3.61
C ALA A 43 -27.39 6.36 2.34
N GLU A 44 -26.76 6.75 1.23
CA GLU A 44 -27.43 7.02 -0.05
C GLU A 44 -27.84 5.74 -0.77
N PHE A 45 -26.95 4.77 -0.89
CA PHE A 45 -27.21 3.55 -1.67
C PHE A 45 -27.81 2.40 -0.85
N GLY A 46 -27.67 2.42 0.49
CA GLY A 46 -28.18 1.36 1.38
C GLY A 46 -29.64 1.00 1.19
N PRO A 47 -30.57 1.98 1.06
CA PRO A 47 -32.00 1.70 0.85
C PRO A 47 -32.35 1.11 -0.52
N VAL A 48 -31.50 1.31 -1.53
CA VAL A 48 -31.81 1.01 -2.96
C VAL A 48 -31.06 -0.21 -3.47
N GLU A 49 -29.87 -0.54 -2.89
CA GLU A 49 -29.00 -1.62 -3.37
C GLU A 49 -28.81 -2.68 -2.28
N PRO A 50 -29.38 -3.88 -2.45
CA PRO A 50 -29.28 -4.94 -1.43
C PRO A 50 -27.87 -5.42 -1.13
N GLN A 51 -26.93 -5.23 -2.08
CA GLN A 51 -25.53 -5.69 -1.96
C GLN A 51 -24.59 -4.61 -1.42
N THR A 52 -25.11 -3.52 -0.87
CA THR A 52 -24.35 -2.37 -0.37
C THR A 52 -23.24 -2.78 0.61
N GLY A 53 -23.52 -3.73 1.51
CA GLY A 53 -22.54 -4.22 2.48
C GLY A 53 -21.24 -4.81 1.86
N VAL A 54 -21.33 -5.31 0.63
CA VAL A 54 -20.17 -5.83 -0.11
C VAL A 54 -19.61 -4.80 -1.09
N LEU A 55 -20.49 -4.08 -1.81
CA LEU A 55 -20.06 -3.17 -2.88
C LEU A 55 -19.33 -1.93 -2.35
N ILE A 56 -19.73 -1.39 -1.19
CA ILE A 56 -19.08 -0.20 -0.62
C ILE A 56 -17.63 -0.47 -0.22
N PRO A 57 -17.29 -1.51 0.56
CA PRO A 57 -15.89 -1.86 0.80
C PRO A 57 -15.10 -2.15 -0.48
N LEU A 58 -15.74 -2.75 -1.50
CA LEU A 58 -15.12 -3.00 -2.80
C LEU A 58 -14.83 -1.70 -3.58
N ALA A 59 -15.59 -0.64 -3.38
CA ALA A 59 -15.29 0.66 -3.98
C ALA A 59 -13.91 1.21 -3.51
N ILE A 60 -13.45 0.85 -2.31
CA ILE A 60 -12.09 1.20 -1.84
C ILE A 60 -11.06 0.17 -2.31
N THR A 61 -11.33 -1.11 -2.11
CA THR A 61 -10.31 -2.16 -2.27
C THR A 61 -10.31 -2.81 -3.65
N GLY A 62 -11.34 -2.56 -4.48
CA GLY A 62 -11.40 -3.01 -5.87
C GLY A 62 -10.17 -2.63 -6.70
N PRO A 63 -9.67 -1.38 -6.64
CA PRO A 63 -8.43 -1.03 -7.31
C PRO A 63 -7.25 -1.93 -6.95
N ALA A 64 -7.14 -2.39 -5.70
CA ALA A 64 -6.07 -3.28 -5.28
C ALA A 64 -6.10 -4.64 -6.01
N LEU A 65 -7.29 -5.21 -6.24
CA LEU A 65 -7.42 -6.40 -7.08
C LEU A 65 -6.92 -6.13 -8.50
N ALA A 66 -7.34 -5.02 -9.08
CA ALA A 66 -6.91 -4.65 -10.42
C ALA A 66 -5.38 -4.45 -10.49
N ILE A 67 -4.76 -3.83 -9.48
CA ILE A 67 -3.30 -3.69 -9.41
C ILE A 67 -2.64 -5.06 -9.31
N ALA A 68 -3.11 -5.96 -8.46
CA ALA A 68 -2.54 -7.29 -8.31
C ALA A 68 -2.52 -8.08 -9.63
N LEU A 69 -3.58 -7.94 -10.43
CA LEU A 69 -3.74 -8.63 -11.72
C LEU A 69 -3.05 -7.90 -12.88
N CYS A 70 -3.12 -6.58 -12.91
CA CYS A 70 -2.67 -5.77 -14.05
C CYS A 70 -1.21 -5.30 -13.94
N ALA A 71 -0.55 -5.38 -12.77
CA ALA A 71 0.83 -4.93 -12.64
C ALA A 71 1.82 -5.64 -13.60
N PRO A 72 1.75 -6.97 -13.83
CA PRO A 72 2.60 -7.63 -14.83
C PRO A 72 2.32 -7.14 -16.26
N LEU A 73 1.03 -6.92 -16.58
CA LEU A 73 0.62 -6.38 -17.88
C LEU A 73 1.09 -4.94 -18.07
N ALA A 74 1.02 -4.12 -17.02
CA ALA A 74 1.52 -2.75 -17.02
C ALA A 74 3.04 -2.71 -17.29
N GLY A 75 3.82 -3.62 -16.70
CA GLY A 75 5.24 -3.76 -16.98
C GLY A 75 5.51 -4.11 -18.44
N TRP A 76 4.83 -5.11 -18.98
CA TRP A 76 4.94 -5.50 -20.39
C TRP A 76 4.54 -4.35 -21.35
N LEU A 77 3.49 -3.62 -21.01
CA LEU A 77 3.02 -2.48 -21.79
C LEU A 77 4.01 -1.31 -21.75
N ALA A 78 4.63 -1.07 -20.57
CA ALA A 78 5.69 -0.07 -20.41
C ALA A 78 6.92 -0.35 -21.28
N ASP A 79 7.29 -1.62 -21.43
CA ASP A 79 8.42 -2.02 -22.28
C ASP A 79 8.08 -1.88 -23.79
N ARG A 80 6.79 -2.00 -24.20
CA ARG A 80 6.36 -1.88 -25.59
C ARG A 80 6.03 -0.45 -26.05
N LEU A 81 5.26 0.28 -25.23
CA LEU A 81 4.80 1.63 -25.57
C LEU A 81 5.78 2.73 -25.18
N GLY A 82 6.74 2.38 -24.31
CA GLY A 82 7.60 3.34 -23.63
C GLY A 82 7.02 3.81 -22.30
N ARG A 83 7.88 4.00 -21.33
CA ARG A 83 7.52 4.26 -19.92
C ARG A 83 6.91 5.64 -19.72
N LYS A 84 7.46 6.68 -20.38
CA LYS A 84 6.93 8.03 -20.33
C LYS A 84 5.55 8.10 -20.98
N ARG A 85 5.37 7.52 -22.17
CA ARG A 85 4.09 7.57 -22.89
C ARG A 85 3.00 6.86 -22.12
N LEU A 86 3.31 5.66 -21.58
CA LEU A 86 2.36 4.91 -20.77
C LEU A 86 2.01 5.66 -19.47
N LEU A 87 2.99 6.29 -18.80
CA LEU A 87 2.74 7.09 -17.60
C LEU A 87 1.74 8.22 -17.86
N ILE A 88 1.92 8.96 -18.95
CA ILE A 88 1.03 10.08 -19.31
C ILE A 88 -0.39 9.54 -19.62
N LEU A 89 -0.50 8.52 -20.44
CA LEU A 89 -1.79 7.91 -20.79
C LEU A 89 -2.50 7.35 -19.55
N ALA A 90 -1.76 6.62 -18.73
CA ALA A 90 -2.30 6.08 -17.48
C ALA A 90 -2.73 7.18 -16.50
N THR A 91 -2.01 8.30 -16.42
CA THR A 91 -2.41 9.45 -15.57
C THR A 91 -3.70 10.09 -16.08
N LEU A 92 -3.89 10.19 -17.39
CA LEU A 92 -5.15 10.70 -17.97
C LEU A 92 -6.33 9.76 -17.67
N VAL A 93 -6.16 8.46 -17.89
CA VAL A 93 -7.20 7.45 -17.59
C VAL A 93 -7.50 7.42 -16.09
N TYR A 94 -6.46 7.46 -15.24
CA TYR A 94 -6.56 7.54 -13.79
C TYR A 94 -7.40 8.73 -13.35
N ALA A 95 -7.12 9.92 -13.89
CA ALA A 95 -7.85 11.14 -13.52
C ALA A 95 -9.33 11.08 -13.92
N LEU A 96 -9.62 10.63 -15.15
CA LEU A 96 -10.98 10.53 -15.65
C LEU A 96 -11.79 9.46 -14.92
N CYS A 97 -11.24 8.24 -14.77
CA CYS A 97 -11.91 7.16 -14.05
C CYS A 97 -12.04 7.45 -12.55
N GLY A 98 -11.08 8.18 -11.97
CA GLY A 98 -11.14 8.61 -10.57
C GLY A 98 -12.22 9.65 -10.31
N ALA A 99 -12.41 10.60 -11.22
CA ALA A 99 -13.41 11.66 -11.07
C ALA A 99 -14.85 11.23 -11.47
N ALA A 100 -14.98 10.28 -12.38
CA ALA A 100 -16.27 9.88 -12.94
C ALA A 100 -17.30 9.40 -11.89
N PRO A 101 -16.93 8.73 -10.76
CA PRO A 101 -17.89 8.39 -9.71
C PRO A 101 -18.69 9.58 -9.14
N ALA A 102 -18.15 10.81 -9.25
CA ALA A 102 -18.89 12.02 -8.85
C ALA A 102 -20.21 12.25 -9.63
N PHE A 103 -20.33 11.63 -10.80
CA PHE A 103 -21.43 11.82 -11.76
C PHE A 103 -22.29 10.54 -11.93
N LEU A 104 -22.00 9.49 -11.16
CA LEU A 104 -22.72 8.22 -11.25
C LEU A 104 -23.73 8.07 -10.10
N ASP A 105 -24.86 7.44 -10.44
CA ASP A 105 -25.96 7.15 -9.52
C ASP A 105 -26.13 5.63 -9.29
N SER A 106 -25.19 4.80 -9.75
CA SER A 106 -25.18 3.35 -9.57
C SER A 106 -23.92 2.91 -8.85
N LEU A 107 -24.10 2.23 -7.70
CA LEU A 107 -22.97 1.72 -6.92
C LEU A 107 -22.17 0.64 -7.70
N LYS A 108 -22.85 -0.17 -8.54
CA LYS A 108 -22.21 -1.17 -9.40
C LYS A 108 -21.32 -0.53 -10.46
N GLU A 109 -21.77 0.57 -11.06
CA GLU A 109 -20.97 1.32 -12.02
C GLU A 109 -19.76 1.98 -11.35
N ILE A 110 -19.95 2.54 -10.15
CA ILE A 110 -18.86 3.09 -9.33
C ILE A 110 -17.80 2.01 -9.09
N VAL A 111 -18.20 0.82 -8.62
CA VAL A 111 -17.25 -0.30 -8.37
C VAL A 111 -16.57 -0.76 -9.66
N GLY A 112 -17.30 -0.90 -10.77
CA GLY A 112 -16.74 -1.26 -12.06
C GLY A 112 -15.69 -0.26 -12.54
N LEU A 113 -15.98 1.03 -12.40
CA LEU A 113 -15.06 2.11 -12.75
C LEU A 113 -13.83 2.15 -11.85
N ARG A 114 -13.99 1.80 -10.57
CA ARG A 114 -12.87 1.66 -9.62
C ARG A 114 -11.92 0.53 -9.98
N LEU A 115 -12.39 -0.55 -10.61
CA LEU A 115 -11.52 -1.60 -11.15
C LEU A 115 -10.70 -1.08 -12.35
N LEU A 116 -11.32 -0.37 -13.29
CA LEU A 116 -10.61 0.25 -14.41
C LEU A 116 -9.59 1.30 -13.92
N PHE A 117 -9.96 2.10 -12.94
CA PHE A 117 -9.09 3.02 -12.24
C PHE A 117 -7.84 2.30 -11.68
N GLY A 118 -8.02 1.14 -11.04
CA GLY A 118 -6.92 0.33 -10.51
C GLY A 118 -5.96 -0.19 -11.60
N CYS A 119 -6.45 -0.48 -12.82
CA CYS A 119 -5.56 -0.83 -13.94
C CYS A 119 -4.67 0.36 -14.35
N ALA A 120 -5.22 1.57 -14.38
CA ALA A 120 -4.45 2.78 -14.64
C ALA A 120 -3.46 3.07 -13.50
N GLU A 121 -3.87 2.88 -12.26
CA GLU A 121 -3.03 3.01 -11.07
C GLU A 121 -1.83 2.06 -11.11
N ALA A 122 -2.03 0.80 -11.52
CA ALA A 122 -0.96 -0.17 -11.72
C ALA A 122 0.08 0.32 -12.73
N ALA A 123 -0.37 0.92 -13.83
CA ALA A 123 0.51 1.46 -14.87
C ALA A 123 1.29 2.69 -14.35
N VAL A 124 0.63 3.62 -13.65
CA VAL A 124 1.29 4.78 -13.03
C VAL A 124 2.37 4.33 -12.06
N MET A 125 2.05 3.41 -11.15
CA MET A 125 2.98 2.86 -10.17
C MET A 125 4.20 2.23 -10.85
N THR A 126 3.97 1.35 -11.80
CA THR A 126 5.03 0.63 -12.53
C THR A 126 5.94 1.60 -13.27
N CYS A 127 5.37 2.56 -14.00
CA CYS A 127 6.16 3.54 -14.75
C CYS A 127 6.97 4.47 -13.85
N CYS A 128 6.41 4.96 -12.73
CA CYS A 128 7.15 5.82 -11.80
C CYS A 128 8.36 5.10 -11.20
N VAL A 129 8.16 3.85 -10.71
CA VAL A 129 9.24 3.06 -10.11
C VAL A 129 10.32 2.72 -11.15
N THR A 130 9.94 2.35 -12.37
CA THR A 130 10.90 2.01 -13.42
C THR A 130 11.65 3.23 -13.94
N LEU A 131 11.00 4.37 -14.14
CA LEU A 131 11.68 5.62 -14.54
C LEU A 131 12.66 6.10 -13.47
N ILE A 132 12.34 5.98 -12.18
CA ILE A 132 13.30 6.26 -11.11
C ILE A 132 14.52 5.32 -11.20
N ALA A 133 14.29 4.03 -11.50
CA ALA A 133 15.36 3.07 -11.64
C ALA A 133 16.26 3.33 -12.86
N ASP A 134 15.69 3.91 -13.94
CA ASP A 134 16.44 4.25 -15.16
C ASP A 134 17.21 5.56 -15.05
N TYR A 135 16.61 6.56 -14.41
CA TYR A 135 17.18 7.89 -14.31
C TYR A 135 18.31 7.99 -13.29
N TRP A 136 18.24 7.20 -12.20
CA TRP A 136 19.23 7.26 -11.13
C TRP A 136 19.79 5.89 -10.76
N HIS A 137 21.03 5.87 -10.30
CA HIS A 137 21.75 4.67 -9.88
C HIS A 137 22.35 4.85 -8.48
N GLY A 138 22.69 3.74 -7.83
CA GLY A 138 23.38 3.72 -6.53
C GLY A 138 22.61 4.49 -5.45
N GLU A 139 23.31 5.36 -4.72
CA GLU A 139 22.76 6.13 -3.61
C GLU A 139 21.67 7.13 -4.02
N GLN A 140 21.81 7.73 -5.21
CA GLN A 140 20.80 8.66 -5.72
C GLN A 140 19.46 7.96 -5.95
N ARG A 141 19.48 6.75 -6.51
CA ARG A 141 18.27 5.93 -6.68
C ARG A 141 17.62 5.64 -5.32
N MET A 142 18.41 5.22 -4.32
CA MET A 142 17.89 4.97 -2.97
C MET A 142 17.27 6.21 -2.34
N ARG A 143 17.87 7.39 -2.56
CA ARG A 143 17.32 8.66 -2.09
C ARG A 143 15.93 8.94 -2.67
N TYR A 144 15.73 8.73 -3.97
CA TYR A 144 14.42 8.94 -4.61
C TYR A 144 13.39 7.88 -4.22
N VAL A 145 13.80 6.61 -4.07
CA VAL A 145 12.91 5.54 -3.56
C VAL A 145 12.45 5.84 -2.13
N ASN A 146 13.34 6.27 -1.24
CA ASN A 146 12.97 6.70 0.11
C ASN A 146 12.08 7.96 0.07
N GLY A 147 12.39 8.89 -0.84
CA GLY A 147 11.57 10.07 -1.09
C GLY A 147 10.14 9.71 -1.53
N GLN A 148 9.96 8.69 -2.36
CA GLN A 148 8.63 8.18 -2.74
C GLN A 148 7.82 7.75 -1.50
N VAL A 149 8.41 6.94 -0.62
CA VAL A 149 7.72 6.45 0.60
C VAL A 149 7.26 7.62 1.46
N ILE A 150 8.14 8.61 1.67
CA ILE A 150 7.81 9.81 2.45
C ILE A 150 6.70 10.61 1.76
N THR A 151 6.81 10.85 0.46
CA THR A 151 5.83 11.62 -0.32
C THR A 151 4.47 10.93 -0.31
N ILE A 152 4.41 9.60 -0.52
CA ILE A 152 3.18 8.82 -0.47
C ILE A 152 2.52 8.95 0.91
N GLY A 153 3.26 8.79 1.99
CA GLY A 153 2.74 8.88 3.35
C GLY A 153 2.23 10.28 3.71
N LEU A 154 3.01 11.33 3.42
CA LEU A 154 2.63 12.71 3.71
C LEU A 154 1.46 13.20 2.84
N VAL A 155 1.56 13.02 1.53
CA VAL A 155 0.51 13.41 0.57
C VAL A 155 -0.78 12.64 0.88
N GLY A 156 -0.70 11.32 1.10
CA GLY A 156 -1.88 10.54 1.46
C GLY A 156 -2.54 11.00 2.75
N SER A 157 -1.78 11.33 3.79
CA SER A 157 -2.32 11.83 5.06
C SER A 157 -3.02 13.19 4.89
N ILE A 158 -2.43 14.09 4.11
CA ILE A 158 -3.04 15.39 3.78
C ILE A 158 -4.32 15.19 2.98
N PHE A 159 -4.30 14.30 1.99
CA PHE A 159 -5.48 14.05 1.15
C PHE A 159 -6.60 13.33 1.90
N PHE A 160 -6.33 12.53 2.93
CA PHE A 160 -7.37 12.04 3.84
C PHE A 160 -8.12 13.19 4.52
N ALA A 161 -7.38 14.17 5.06
CA ALA A 161 -7.99 15.34 5.70
C ALA A 161 -8.80 16.19 4.70
N ILE A 162 -8.21 16.49 3.53
CA ILE A 162 -8.88 17.27 2.46
C ILE A 162 -10.08 16.52 1.92
N GLY A 163 -9.96 15.22 1.65
CA GLY A 163 -11.08 14.38 1.17
C GLY A 163 -12.23 14.33 2.17
N GLY A 164 -11.91 14.22 3.47
CA GLY A 164 -12.90 14.31 4.53
C GLY A 164 -13.58 15.67 4.58
N ALA A 165 -12.82 16.77 4.54
CA ALA A 165 -13.36 18.12 4.56
C ALA A 165 -14.28 18.44 3.34
N LEU A 166 -13.86 18.04 2.14
CA LEU A 166 -14.68 18.18 0.94
C LEU A 166 -15.91 17.26 0.95
N GLY A 167 -15.77 16.10 1.59
CA GLY A 167 -16.85 15.14 1.78
C GLY A 167 -17.90 15.56 2.80
N GLU A 168 -17.72 16.69 3.52
CA GLU A 168 -18.65 17.13 4.56
C GLU A 168 -20.04 17.46 4.00
N HIS A 169 -20.10 18.10 2.84
CA HIS A 169 -21.37 18.47 2.20
C HIS A 169 -21.87 17.41 1.21
N SER A 170 -20.98 16.75 0.49
CA SER A 170 -21.33 15.73 -0.50
C SER A 170 -20.20 14.72 -0.66
N TRP A 171 -20.55 13.43 -0.64
CA TRP A 171 -19.58 12.35 -0.91
C TRP A 171 -19.01 12.39 -2.34
N ARG A 172 -19.67 13.09 -3.27
CA ARG A 172 -19.24 13.23 -4.67
C ARG A 172 -18.06 14.19 -4.82
N THR A 173 -17.99 15.24 -3.98
CA THR A 173 -16.98 16.31 -4.11
C THR A 173 -15.54 15.82 -4.03
N PRO A 174 -15.14 14.92 -3.11
CA PRO A 174 -13.78 14.40 -3.05
C PRO A 174 -13.31 13.72 -4.34
N PHE A 175 -14.22 13.10 -5.11
CA PHE A 175 -13.85 12.46 -6.37
C PHE A 175 -13.32 13.45 -7.42
N LEU A 176 -13.71 14.72 -7.36
CA LEU A 176 -13.19 15.75 -8.27
C LEU A 176 -11.70 16.03 -8.05
N LEU A 177 -11.15 15.71 -6.88
CA LEU A 177 -9.71 15.82 -6.62
C LEU A 177 -8.86 14.89 -7.49
N TYR A 178 -9.45 13.81 -8.03
CA TYR A 178 -8.74 12.96 -8.99
C TYR A 178 -8.41 13.67 -10.30
N LEU A 179 -8.93 14.86 -10.57
CA LEU A 179 -8.51 15.70 -11.69
C LEU A 179 -7.19 16.44 -11.44
N LEU A 180 -6.74 16.58 -10.16
CA LEU A 180 -5.47 17.25 -9.84
C LEU A 180 -4.25 16.63 -10.55
N PRO A 181 -4.13 15.31 -10.71
CA PRO A 181 -3.04 14.70 -11.48
C PRO A 181 -2.92 15.21 -12.92
N LEU A 182 -3.97 15.74 -13.52
CA LEU A 182 -3.88 16.36 -14.85
C LEU A 182 -2.89 17.54 -14.87
N LEU A 183 -2.71 18.23 -13.75
CA LEU A 183 -1.73 19.31 -13.61
C LEU A 183 -0.29 18.81 -13.69
N LEU A 184 -0.04 17.52 -13.44
CA LEU A 184 1.28 16.90 -13.59
C LEU A 184 1.59 16.55 -15.05
N VAL A 185 0.57 16.37 -15.90
CA VAL A 185 0.75 15.97 -17.30
C VAL A 185 1.64 16.92 -18.10
N PRO A 186 1.48 18.27 -18.05
CA PRO A 186 2.38 19.18 -18.71
C PRO A 186 3.83 19.07 -18.21
N ALA A 187 4.03 18.87 -16.90
CA ALA A 187 5.35 18.66 -16.33
C ALA A 187 5.96 17.31 -16.78
N MET A 188 5.15 16.23 -16.83
CA MET A 188 5.59 14.94 -17.38
C MET A 188 6.00 15.05 -18.84
N LEU A 189 5.24 15.79 -19.64
CA LEU A 189 5.54 16.01 -21.06
C LEU A 189 6.86 16.75 -21.26
N LYS A 190 7.11 17.83 -20.50
CA LYS A 190 8.25 18.71 -20.65
C LYS A 190 9.53 18.22 -19.98
N LEU A 191 9.41 17.61 -18.81
CA LEU A 191 10.56 17.29 -17.95
C LEU A 191 11.04 15.86 -18.09
N LEU A 192 10.14 14.91 -18.38
CA LEU A 192 10.50 13.50 -18.52
C LEU A 192 10.89 13.21 -19.97
N TRP A 193 11.78 12.22 -20.16
CA TRP A 193 12.14 11.66 -21.46
C TRP A 193 11.96 10.14 -21.45
N GLU A 194 11.90 9.56 -22.63
CA GLU A 194 11.91 8.12 -22.76
C GLU A 194 13.35 7.64 -22.59
N PRO A 195 13.64 6.75 -21.62
CA PRO A 195 14.95 6.16 -21.53
C PRO A 195 15.26 5.40 -22.81
N GLU A 196 16.48 5.56 -23.34
CA GLU A 196 16.93 4.69 -24.42
C GLU A 196 16.74 3.26 -23.97
N ALA A 197 16.12 2.43 -24.85
CA ALA A 197 15.89 1.03 -24.56
C ALA A 197 17.26 0.37 -24.33
N HIS A 198 17.76 0.45 -23.12
CA HIS A 198 18.73 -0.51 -22.66
C HIS A 198 17.93 -1.82 -22.66
N HIS A 199 18.05 -2.54 -23.80
CA HIS A 199 17.86 -3.97 -23.78
C HIS A 199 18.59 -4.41 -22.52
N ALA A 200 17.81 -4.76 -21.49
CA ALA A 200 18.37 -5.33 -20.28
C ALA A 200 19.27 -6.44 -20.78
N ARG A 201 20.57 -6.12 -20.87
CA ARG A 201 21.57 -7.14 -20.82
C ARG A 201 21.29 -7.78 -19.49
N ALA A 202 20.42 -8.78 -19.53
CA ALA A 202 20.44 -9.83 -18.55
C ALA A 202 21.92 -10.18 -18.48
N MET A 203 22.63 -9.60 -17.53
CA MET A 203 23.87 -10.18 -17.09
C MET A 203 23.44 -11.58 -16.70
N HIS A 204 23.70 -12.50 -17.62
CA HIS A 204 23.71 -13.90 -17.35
C HIS A 204 24.84 -14.09 -16.32
N SER A 205 24.49 -13.83 -15.07
CA SER A 205 25.20 -14.44 -13.97
C SER A 205 24.82 -15.91 -14.05
N THR A 206 25.73 -16.67 -14.60
CA THR A 206 25.64 -18.10 -14.92
C THR A 206 25.72 -18.98 -13.68
N GLU A 207 25.28 -18.50 -12.53
CA GLU A 207 25.10 -19.33 -11.36
C GLU A 207 23.60 -19.48 -11.09
N PRO A 208 23.06 -20.71 -11.20
CA PRO A 208 21.72 -21.02 -10.75
C PRO A 208 21.72 -20.98 -9.21
N GLY A 209 21.65 -19.78 -8.65
CA GLY A 209 21.42 -19.62 -7.22
C GLY A 209 20.08 -20.28 -6.87
N GLN A 210 20.10 -21.29 -6.02
CA GLN A 210 18.87 -21.92 -5.54
C GLN A 210 18.12 -20.92 -4.66
N SER A 211 16.90 -20.56 -5.07
CA SER A 211 16.00 -19.76 -4.25
C SER A 211 15.52 -20.63 -3.07
N SER A 212 15.63 -20.11 -1.86
CA SER A 212 15.14 -20.81 -0.67
C SER A 212 13.63 -20.60 -0.55
N LEU A 213 12.83 -21.64 -0.84
CA LEU A 213 11.37 -21.57 -0.85
C LEU A 213 10.73 -21.26 0.52
N PRO A 214 11.15 -21.87 1.65
CA PRO A 214 10.47 -21.66 2.93
C PRO A 214 10.43 -20.19 3.38
N PRO A 215 11.54 -19.41 3.35
CA PRO A 215 11.50 -17.99 3.69
C PRO A 215 10.62 -17.16 2.76
N LEU A 216 10.52 -17.53 1.48
CA LEU A 216 9.67 -16.84 0.51
C LEU A 216 8.21 -17.02 0.86
N ILE A 217 7.74 -18.26 1.01
CA ILE A 217 6.35 -18.58 1.32
C ILE A 217 5.93 -17.90 2.63
N ILE A 218 6.75 -18.00 3.67
CA ILE A 218 6.46 -17.41 4.97
C ILE A 218 6.27 -15.90 4.87
N ASN A 219 7.15 -15.18 4.13
CA ASN A 219 7.04 -13.74 4.00
C ASN A 219 5.94 -13.29 3.04
N TYR A 220 5.60 -14.08 2.03
CA TYR A 220 4.43 -13.84 1.17
C TYR A 220 3.12 -13.96 1.97
N LEU A 221 2.99 -15.00 2.82
CA LEU A 221 1.85 -15.14 3.71
C LEU A 221 1.80 -14.05 4.77
N LEU A 222 2.96 -13.65 5.31
CA LEU A 222 3.04 -12.57 6.31
C LEU A 222 2.60 -11.24 5.71
N VAL A 223 3.06 -10.88 4.51
CA VAL A 223 2.64 -9.61 3.89
C VAL A 223 1.17 -9.65 3.49
N PHE A 224 0.66 -10.78 2.98
CA PHE A 224 -0.76 -10.94 2.69
C PHE A 224 -1.60 -10.75 3.96
N PHE A 225 -1.33 -11.50 5.02
CA PHE A 225 -2.05 -11.42 6.29
C PHE A 225 -1.92 -10.03 6.93
N GLY A 226 -0.71 -9.47 6.96
CA GLY A 226 -0.47 -8.13 7.48
C GLY A 226 -1.22 -7.04 6.70
N MET A 227 -1.38 -7.18 5.39
CA MET A 227 -2.18 -6.25 4.57
C MET A 227 -3.69 -6.42 4.80
N VAL A 228 -4.16 -7.65 5.06
CA VAL A 228 -5.54 -7.87 5.55
C VAL A 228 -5.78 -7.06 6.82
N LEU A 229 -4.89 -7.15 7.80
CA LEU A 229 -5.00 -6.41 9.07
C LEU A 229 -4.88 -4.89 8.86
N SER A 230 -3.92 -4.46 8.03
CA SER A 230 -3.67 -3.02 7.76
C SER A 230 -4.87 -2.31 7.17
N PHE A 231 -5.65 -2.98 6.32
CA PHE A 231 -6.79 -2.38 5.64
C PHE A 231 -8.11 -2.44 6.43
N ILE A 232 -8.13 -3.10 7.59
CA ILE A 232 -9.27 -3.01 8.52
C ILE A 232 -9.49 -1.55 8.94
N VAL A 233 -8.42 -0.84 9.32
CA VAL A 233 -8.54 0.54 9.81
C VAL A 233 -9.17 1.48 8.77
N PRO A 234 -8.63 1.68 7.56
CA PRO A 234 -9.21 2.62 6.60
C PRO A 234 -10.61 2.22 6.10
N VAL A 235 -10.98 0.93 6.15
CA VAL A 235 -12.28 0.45 5.66
C VAL A 235 -13.34 0.42 6.76
N GLN A 236 -12.99 0.01 7.98
CA GLN A 236 -13.97 -0.22 9.05
C GLN A 236 -14.03 0.91 10.08
N SER A 237 -12.94 1.69 10.27
CA SER A 237 -12.96 2.80 11.24
C SER A 237 -14.03 3.86 10.94
N PRO A 238 -14.38 4.19 9.67
CA PRO A 238 -15.50 5.09 9.38
C PRO A 238 -16.83 4.58 9.95
N THR A 239 -17.12 3.30 9.80
CA THR A 239 -18.36 2.67 10.32
C THR A 239 -18.38 2.67 11.84
N LEU A 240 -17.24 2.32 12.49
CA LEU A 240 -17.11 2.34 13.95
C LEU A 240 -17.26 3.76 14.52
N LEU A 241 -16.68 4.78 13.86
CA LEU A 241 -16.81 6.18 14.25
C LEU A 241 -18.25 6.67 14.17
N VAL A 242 -18.99 6.30 13.11
CA VAL A 242 -20.42 6.61 13.01
C VAL A 242 -21.19 5.94 14.13
N GLY A 243 -20.87 4.71 14.51
CA GLY A 243 -21.45 4.01 15.67
C GLY A 243 -21.21 4.74 17.01
N LEU A 244 -20.12 5.51 17.11
CA LEU A 244 -19.82 6.39 18.25
C LEU A 244 -20.46 7.80 18.14
N GLY A 245 -21.29 8.05 17.10
CA GLY A 245 -21.92 9.34 16.87
C GLY A 245 -21.06 10.35 16.11
N VAL A 246 -19.88 9.95 15.61
CA VAL A 246 -19.00 10.81 14.80
C VAL A 246 -19.39 10.69 13.32
N THR A 247 -20.24 11.58 12.85
CA THR A 247 -20.76 11.59 11.46
C THR A 247 -19.98 12.53 10.53
N SER A 248 -19.11 13.38 11.08
CA SER A 248 -18.27 14.31 10.31
C SER A 248 -17.24 13.56 9.46
N SER A 249 -17.33 13.69 8.14
CA SER A 249 -16.36 13.15 7.20
C SER A 249 -14.96 13.74 7.41
N THR A 250 -14.89 14.99 7.90
CA THR A 250 -13.62 15.66 8.25
C THR A 250 -12.93 14.93 9.41
N LEU A 251 -13.63 14.62 10.49
CA LEU A 251 -13.08 13.89 11.64
C LEU A 251 -12.67 12.46 11.26
N ILE A 252 -13.48 11.80 10.43
CA ILE A 252 -13.16 10.47 9.89
C ILE A 252 -11.89 10.54 9.03
N GLY A 253 -11.78 11.54 8.16
CA GLY A 253 -10.59 11.76 7.32
C GLY A 253 -9.34 12.07 8.13
N LEU A 254 -9.45 12.90 9.18
CA LEU A 254 -8.33 13.18 10.10
C LEU A 254 -7.87 11.92 10.84
N CYS A 255 -8.80 11.09 11.29
CA CYS A 255 -8.50 9.81 11.94
C CYS A 255 -7.73 8.87 10.99
N ALA A 256 -8.19 8.69 9.77
CA ALA A 256 -7.54 7.85 8.76
C ALA A 256 -6.18 8.43 8.33
N GLY A 257 -6.10 9.76 8.18
CA GLY A 257 -4.86 10.49 7.91
C GLY A 257 -3.80 10.31 9.00
N LEU A 258 -4.21 10.34 10.26
CA LEU A 258 -3.32 10.05 11.39
C LEU A 258 -2.80 8.60 11.33
N GLY A 259 -3.66 7.63 11.02
CA GLY A 259 -3.26 6.22 10.83
C GLY A 259 -2.20 6.05 9.74
N LEU A 260 -2.35 6.75 8.61
CA LEU A 260 -1.36 6.72 7.53
C LEU A 260 -0.07 7.46 7.92
N LEU A 261 -0.16 8.58 8.61
CA LEU A 261 1.00 9.34 9.09
C LEU A 261 1.81 8.52 10.10
N THR A 262 1.14 7.81 11.00
CA THR A 262 1.81 6.91 11.96
C THR A 262 2.38 5.67 11.29
N SER A 263 1.77 5.19 10.21
CA SER A 263 2.34 4.13 9.36
C SER A 263 3.64 4.60 8.68
N LEU A 264 3.68 5.83 8.17
CA LEU A 264 4.93 6.44 7.72
C LEU A 264 5.98 6.48 8.85
N GLY A 265 5.57 6.90 10.06
CA GLY A 265 6.43 6.88 11.25
C GLY A 265 6.99 5.50 11.55
N GLY A 266 6.17 4.46 11.51
CA GLY A 266 6.59 3.07 11.67
C GLY A 266 7.61 2.62 10.62
N SER A 267 7.39 2.99 9.36
CA SER A 267 8.33 2.70 8.25
C SER A 267 9.68 3.39 8.46
N LEU A 268 9.69 4.63 8.91
CA LEU A 268 10.92 5.39 9.18
C LEU A 268 11.67 4.89 10.43
N LEU A 269 10.95 4.40 11.43
CA LEU A 269 11.53 3.82 12.65
C LEU A 269 12.04 2.39 12.44
N TRP A 270 11.55 1.67 11.44
CA TRP A 270 11.90 0.27 11.18
C TRP A 270 13.41 -0.02 11.17
N PRO A 271 14.31 0.77 10.54
CA PRO A 271 15.74 0.47 10.54
C PRO A 271 16.36 0.48 11.94
N LEU A 272 15.88 1.39 12.82
CA LEU A 272 16.33 1.49 14.21
C LEU A 272 15.84 0.29 15.03
N VAL A 273 14.56 -0.02 14.92
CA VAL A 273 13.94 -1.17 15.59
C VAL A 273 14.59 -2.48 15.16
N ARG A 274 14.80 -2.65 13.84
CA ARG A 274 15.47 -3.83 13.30
C ARG A 274 16.89 -4.02 13.82
N ARG A 275 17.64 -2.94 14.03
CA ARG A 275 18.99 -3.00 14.59
C ARG A 275 19.00 -3.50 16.03
N SER A 276 17.99 -3.17 16.82
CA SER A 276 17.89 -3.53 18.24
C SER A 276 17.34 -4.92 18.48
N ILE A 277 16.26 -5.33 17.81
CA ILE A 277 15.56 -6.60 18.06
C ILE A 277 15.64 -7.61 16.91
N GLY A 278 16.27 -7.24 15.81
CA GLY A 278 16.42 -8.09 14.62
C GLY A 278 15.11 -8.27 13.85
N LEU A 279 15.18 -9.03 12.76
CA LEU A 279 14.08 -9.21 11.82
C LEU A 279 12.90 -9.97 12.44
N ALA A 280 13.18 -11.04 13.21
CA ALA A 280 12.14 -11.83 13.86
C ALA A 280 11.46 -11.05 14.99
N GLY A 281 12.22 -10.27 15.78
CA GLY A 281 11.66 -9.38 16.79
C GLY A 281 10.77 -8.29 16.20
N CYS A 282 11.14 -7.74 15.02
CA CYS A 282 10.27 -6.81 14.29
C CYS A 282 8.95 -7.45 13.87
N ASN A 283 8.94 -8.72 13.41
CA ASN A 283 7.70 -9.40 13.08
C ASN A 283 6.77 -9.56 14.30
N VAL A 284 7.34 -9.90 15.45
CA VAL A 284 6.58 -9.98 16.71
C VAL A 284 6.01 -8.61 17.07
N LEU A 285 6.85 -7.57 17.06
CA LEU A 285 6.46 -6.22 17.45
C LEU A 285 5.35 -5.65 16.53
N LEU A 286 5.52 -5.74 15.20
CA LEU A 286 4.53 -5.20 14.27
C LEU A 286 3.18 -5.89 14.39
N LEU A 287 3.15 -7.22 14.56
CA LEU A 287 1.92 -7.99 14.74
C LEU A 287 1.24 -7.66 16.08
N LEU A 288 2.01 -7.48 17.16
CA LEU A 288 1.47 -7.06 18.47
C LEU A 288 0.93 -5.63 18.43
N LEU A 289 1.61 -4.69 17.77
CA LEU A 289 1.11 -3.33 17.59
C LEU A 289 -0.18 -3.31 16.77
N MET A 290 -0.26 -4.10 15.71
CA MET A 290 -1.49 -4.21 14.91
C MET A 290 -2.61 -4.85 15.73
N ALA A 291 -2.34 -5.94 16.45
CA ALA A 291 -3.31 -6.61 17.32
C ALA A 291 -3.85 -5.69 18.40
N SER A 292 -2.95 -5.01 19.13
CA SER A 292 -3.34 -4.08 20.20
C SER A 292 -4.09 -2.86 19.69
N GLY A 293 -3.70 -2.32 18.52
CA GLY A 293 -4.43 -1.24 17.86
C GLY A 293 -5.84 -1.66 17.44
N LEU A 294 -6.02 -2.85 16.83
CA LEU A 294 -7.33 -3.37 16.48
C LEU A 294 -8.19 -3.66 17.73
N TRP A 295 -7.58 -4.19 18.78
CA TRP A 295 -8.29 -4.43 20.05
C TRP A 295 -8.78 -3.12 20.67
N LEU A 296 -7.92 -2.11 20.74
CA LEU A 296 -8.30 -0.78 21.21
C LEU A 296 -9.37 -0.14 20.33
N LEU A 297 -9.34 -0.38 19.02
CA LEU A 297 -10.33 0.16 18.08
C LEU A 297 -11.74 -0.36 18.38
N ILE A 298 -11.89 -1.65 18.65
CA ILE A 298 -13.19 -2.25 18.94
C ILE A 298 -13.68 -1.98 20.38
N THR A 299 -12.80 -1.63 21.29
CA THR A 299 -13.15 -1.28 22.68
C THR A 299 -13.23 0.23 22.91
N ALA A 300 -13.05 1.04 21.86
CA ALA A 300 -13.12 2.49 21.92
C ALA A 300 -14.56 2.98 22.15
N HIS A 301 -14.73 3.91 23.08
CA HIS A 301 -15.99 4.59 23.39
C HIS A 301 -15.95 6.08 23.03
N THR A 302 -14.78 6.60 22.64
CA THR A 302 -14.59 8.00 22.31
C THR A 302 -13.72 8.15 21.07
N TYR A 303 -13.89 9.28 20.37
CA TYR A 303 -13.06 9.64 19.22
C TYR A 303 -11.56 9.58 19.52
N TYR A 304 -11.14 10.10 20.69
CA TYR A 304 -9.71 10.12 21.08
C TYR A 304 -9.14 8.72 21.30
N GLN A 305 -9.94 7.78 21.81
CA GLN A 305 -9.52 6.37 21.94
C GLN A 305 -9.34 5.72 20.55
N VAL A 306 -10.19 6.06 19.58
CA VAL A 306 -10.01 5.63 18.19
C VAL A 306 -8.73 6.21 17.60
N LEU A 307 -8.40 7.49 17.86
CA LEU A 307 -7.14 8.10 17.42
C LEU A 307 -5.91 7.36 18.01
N LEU A 308 -5.98 6.99 19.28
CA LEU A 308 -4.91 6.19 19.92
C LEU A 308 -4.79 4.80 19.27
N ALA A 309 -5.92 4.14 19.04
CA ALA A 309 -5.98 2.82 18.41
C ALA A 309 -5.34 2.83 17.00
N VAL A 310 -5.71 3.78 16.14
CA VAL A 310 -5.17 3.89 14.78
C VAL A 310 -3.69 4.30 14.78
N THR A 311 -3.25 5.06 15.79
CA THR A 311 -1.84 5.42 15.96
C THR A 311 -0.98 4.20 16.26
N ILE A 312 -1.39 3.38 17.22
CA ILE A 312 -0.66 2.15 17.60
C ILE A 312 -0.68 1.14 16.44
N HIS A 313 -1.84 0.95 15.82
CA HIS A 313 -1.99 0.08 14.66
C HIS A 313 -1.11 0.53 13.50
N GLY A 314 -1.13 1.84 13.18
CA GLY A 314 -0.36 2.42 12.08
C GLY A 314 1.14 2.21 12.23
N LEU A 315 1.71 2.38 13.45
CA LEU A 315 3.13 2.12 13.71
C LEU A 315 3.51 0.67 13.32
N GLY A 316 2.68 -0.31 13.67
CA GLY A 316 2.88 -1.71 13.28
C GLY A 316 2.77 -1.92 11.76
N ALA A 317 1.71 -1.39 11.15
CA ALA A 317 1.44 -1.51 9.72
C ALA A 317 2.58 -0.92 8.86
N GLY A 318 3.18 0.19 9.31
CA GLY A 318 4.29 0.83 8.60
C GLY A 318 5.57 0.01 8.54
N MET A 319 5.81 -0.85 9.52
CA MET A 319 6.99 -1.74 9.54
C MET A 319 6.82 -2.96 8.63
N LEU A 320 5.58 -3.35 8.29
CA LEU A 320 5.24 -4.62 7.65
C LEU A 320 5.97 -4.85 6.32
N VAL A 321 5.80 -3.92 5.37
CA VAL A 321 6.32 -4.10 4.00
C VAL A 321 7.84 -4.15 4.01
N SER A 322 8.50 -3.22 4.71
CA SER A 322 9.95 -3.16 4.80
C SER A 322 10.54 -4.41 5.47
N ASN A 323 9.88 -4.93 6.51
CA ASN A 323 10.37 -6.09 7.26
C ASN A 323 10.14 -7.40 6.50
N SER A 324 9.05 -7.53 5.73
CA SER A 324 8.75 -8.71 4.91
C SER A 324 9.53 -8.73 3.59
N MET A 325 9.82 -7.56 2.99
CA MET A 325 10.56 -7.45 1.73
C MET A 325 12.03 -7.89 1.87
N ALA A 326 12.68 -7.53 2.98
CA ALA A 326 14.10 -7.79 3.18
C ALA A 326 14.49 -9.29 3.09
N PRO A 327 13.79 -10.24 3.76
CA PRO A 327 14.05 -11.67 3.61
C PRO A 327 13.75 -12.20 2.21
N VAL A 328 12.69 -11.67 1.55
CA VAL A 328 12.33 -12.06 0.19
C VAL A 328 13.47 -11.72 -0.77
N MET A 329 14.01 -10.50 -0.69
CA MET A 329 15.16 -10.07 -1.51
C MET A 329 16.40 -10.95 -1.31
N ASN A 330 16.65 -11.39 -0.07
CA ASN A 330 17.81 -12.22 0.27
C ASN A 330 17.62 -13.68 -0.17
N ALA A 331 16.38 -14.18 -0.22
CA ALA A 331 16.08 -15.56 -0.58
C ALA A 331 15.95 -15.79 -2.09
N LEU A 332 15.84 -14.72 -2.90
CA LEU A 332 15.67 -14.78 -4.35
C LEU A 332 17.02 -14.77 -5.06
N SER A 333 17.22 -15.71 -5.99
CA SER A 333 18.31 -15.66 -6.96
C SER A 333 18.14 -14.45 -7.90
N ALA A 334 19.24 -13.99 -8.50
CA ALA A 334 19.22 -12.85 -9.43
C ALA A 334 18.22 -13.06 -10.59
N THR A 335 18.13 -14.28 -11.12
CA THR A 335 17.23 -14.66 -12.22
C THR A 335 15.75 -14.74 -11.80
N ALA A 336 15.47 -15.08 -10.54
CA ALA A 336 14.10 -15.18 -10.00
C ALA A 336 13.58 -13.87 -9.38
N ARG A 337 14.44 -12.87 -9.21
CA ARG A 337 14.14 -11.63 -8.44
C ARG A 337 12.92 -10.90 -8.98
N GLY A 338 12.80 -10.72 -10.29
CA GLY A 338 11.65 -10.04 -10.88
C GLY A 338 10.33 -10.76 -10.62
N ARG A 339 10.29 -12.09 -10.82
CA ARG A 339 9.10 -12.91 -10.58
C ARG A 339 8.76 -12.96 -9.09
N GLY A 340 9.76 -13.12 -8.22
CA GLY A 340 9.55 -13.17 -6.78
C GLY A 340 9.01 -11.86 -6.20
N LEU A 341 9.50 -10.71 -6.67
CA LEU A 341 8.96 -9.40 -6.30
C LEU A 341 7.55 -9.18 -6.85
N GLY A 342 7.25 -9.68 -8.05
CA GLY A 342 5.90 -9.65 -8.61
C GLY A 342 4.90 -10.43 -7.73
N ILE A 343 5.28 -11.63 -7.25
CA ILE A 343 4.47 -12.42 -6.32
C ILE A 343 4.28 -11.67 -4.99
N PHE A 344 5.35 -11.06 -4.46
CA PHE A 344 5.26 -10.25 -3.24
C PHE A 344 4.25 -9.12 -3.39
N THR A 345 4.32 -8.37 -4.48
CA THR A 345 3.38 -7.28 -4.79
C THR A 345 1.95 -7.80 -4.96
N ALA A 346 1.76 -8.95 -5.62
CA ALA A 346 0.46 -9.58 -5.73
C ALA A 346 -0.12 -9.96 -4.36
N CYS A 347 0.68 -10.58 -3.48
CA CYS A 347 0.26 -10.92 -2.12
C CYS A 347 -0.12 -9.68 -1.30
N LEU A 348 0.63 -8.58 -1.45
CA LEU A 348 0.35 -7.31 -0.80
C LEU A 348 -1.03 -6.77 -1.20
N TYR A 349 -1.28 -6.62 -2.50
CA TYR A 349 -2.55 -6.06 -2.99
C TYR A 349 -3.73 -7.02 -2.86
N LEU A 350 -3.51 -8.33 -2.97
CA LEU A 350 -4.55 -9.33 -2.67
C LEU A 350 -4.93 -9.31 -1.19
N GLY A 351 -3.98 -9.13 -0.27
CA GLY A 351 -4.28 -8.94 1.15
C GLY A 351 -5.14 -7.71 1.39
N GLN A 352 -4.80 -6.59 0.75
CA GLN A 352 -5.58 -5.35 0.79
C GLN A 352 -7.02 -5.56 0.27
N PHE A 353 -7.17 -6.21 -0.89
CA PHE A 353 -8.47 -6.50 -1.48
C PHE A 353 -9.30 -7.45 -0.62
N SER A 354 -8.67 -8.49 -0.06
CA SER A 354 -9.35 -9.53 0.73
C SER A 354 -9.78 -9.05 2.11
N SER A 355 -9.21 -7.96 2.62
CA SER A 355 -9.48 -7.43 3.97
C SER A 355 -10.98 -7.28 4.26
N PRO A 356 -11.76 -6.48 3.51
CA PRO A 356 -13.18 -6.33 3.78
C PRO A 356 -13.97 -7.63 3.55
N LEU A 357 -13.57 -8.46 2.59
CA LEU A 357 -14.26 -9.73 2.33
C LEU A 357 -14.13 -10.70 3.50
N ILE A 358 -12.94 -10.76 4.11
CA ILE A 358 -12.70 -11.57 5.31
C ILE A 358 -13.53 -11.03 6.48
N VAL A 359 -13.55 -9.70 6.68
CA VAL A 359 -14.37 -9.07 7.74
C VAL A 359 -15.87 -9.38 7.52
N ILE A 360 -16.38 -9.28 6.30
CA ILE A 360 -17.77 -9.60 5.97
C ILE A 360 -18.07 -11.08 6.24
N ALA A 361 -17.18 -11.98 5.85
CA ALA A 361 -17.34 -13.42 6.12
C ALA A 361 -17.39 -13.73 7.63
N LEU A 362 -16.52 -13.09 8.41
CA LEU A 362 -16.50 -13.21 9.87
C LEU A 362 -17.74 -12.57 10.50
N LEU A 363 -18.16 -11.41 10.00
CA LEU A 363 -19.40 -10.74 10.43
C LEU A 363 -20.63 -11.64 10.25
N GLY A 364 -20.70 -12.37 9.12
CA GLY A 364 -21.78 -13.34 8.87
C GLY A 364 -21.80 -14.50 9.88
N GLN A 365 -20.67 -14.83 10.49
CA GLN A 365 -20.55 -15.88 11.51
C GLN A 365 -20.77 -15.34 12.94
N THR A 366 -20.25 -14.16 13.24
CA THR A 366 -20.25 -13.57 14.58
C THR A 366 -21.47 -12.69 14.86
N GLY A 367 -22.17 -12.22 13.81
CA GLY A 367 -23.29 -11.31 13.90
C GLY A 367 -22.95 -9.87 14.30
N ASP A 368 -21.67 -9.58 14.62
CA ASP A 368 -21.23 -8.27 15.08
C ASP A 368 -19.83 -7.90 14.57
N LEU A 369 -19.67 -6.64 14.15
CA LEU A 369 -18.42 -6.12 13.58
C LEU A 369 -17.28 -6.10 14.60
N HIS A 370 -17.57 -5.79 15.88
CA HIS A 370 -16.56 -5.77 16.94
C HIS A 370 -15.98 -7.17 17.16
N HIS A 371 -16.81 -8.21 17.19
CA HIS A 371 -16.37 -9.60 17.30
C HIS A 371 -15.56 -10.04 16.08
N ALA A 372 -15.99 -9.68 14.85
CA ALA A 372 -15.27 -10.02 13.63
C ALA A 372 -13.86 -9.43 13.60
N ILE A 373 -13.71 -8.15 13.95
CA ILE A 373 -12.40 -7.48 14.04
C ILE A 373 -11.60 -8.06 15.24
N GLY A 374 -12.25 -8.36 16.35
CA GLY A 374 -11.64 -8.96 17.54
C GLY A 374 -10.98 -10.30 17.23
N LEU A 375 -11.62 -11.15 16.43
CA LEU A 375 -11.02 -12.43 15.96
C LEU A 375 -9.73 -12.19 15.15
N LEU A 376 -9.70 -11.16 14.31
CA LEU A 376 -8.50 -10.82 13.54
C LEU A 376 -7.39 -10.23 14.44
N ALA A 377 -7.75 -9.46 15.46
CA ALA A 377 -6.79 -8.97 16.46
C ALA A 377 -6.17 -10.14 17.24
N VAL A 378 -6.98 -11.11 17.67
CA VAL A 378 -6.52 -12.33 18.36
C VAL A 378 -5.66 -13.18 17.41
N ALA A 379 -6.06 -13.36 16.14
CA ALA A 379 -5.25 -14.09 15.15
C ALA A 379 -3.87 -13.43 14.94
N SER A 380 -3.81 -12.09 14.93
CA SER A 380 -2.54 -11.35 14.86
C SER A 380 -1.68 -11.59 16.10
N ALA A 381 -2.27 -11.55 17.29
CA ALA A 381 -1.55 -11.81 18.55
C ALA A 381 -1.03 -13.25 18.64
N ILE A 382 -1.83 -14.24 18.23
CA ILE A 382 -1.41 -15.64 18.14
C ILE A 382 -0.26 -15.80 17.15
N THR A 383 -0.34 -15.17 15.97
CA THR A 383 0.73 -15.21 14.97
C THR A 383 2.03 -14.60 15.52
N ALA A 384 1.93 -13.50 16.26
CA ALA A 384 3.07 -12.89 16.96
C ALA A 384 3.70 -13.86 17.98
N LEU A 385 2.87 -14.52 18.78
CA LEU A 385 3.32 -15.49 19.80
C LEU A 385 4.00 -16.70 19.14
N VAL A 386 3.42 -17.26 18.09
CA VAL A 386 4.02 -18.37 17.34
C VAL A 386 5.37 -17.94 16.78
N TRP A 387 5.47 -16.72 16.22
CA TRP A 387 6.74 -16.19 15.71
C TRP A 387 7.79 -16.01 16.80
N ALA A 388 7.40 -15.50 17.96
CA ALA A 388 8.27 -15.36 19.14
C ALA A 388 8.80 -16.72 19.59
N LEU A 389 7.92 -17.71 19.72
CA LEU A 389 8.28 -19.06 20.14
C LEU A 389 9.24 -19.73 19.16
N LEU A 390 8.95 -19.69 17.86
CA LEU A 390 9.83 -20.26 16.82
C LEU A 390 11.19 -19.57 16.77
N SER A 391 11.25 -18.26 16.99
CA SER A 391 12.52 -17.52 17.03
C SER A 391 13.34 -17.85 18.25
N PHE A 392 12.71 -18.10 19.39
CA PHE A 392 13.36 -18.53 20.64
C PHE A 392 13.95 -19.94 20.49
N LEU A 393 13.17 -20.88 19.99
CA LEU A 393 13.63 -22.26 19.77
C LEU A 393 14.84 -22.33 18.83
N ARG A 394 14.84 -21.54 17.75
CA ARG A 394 15.99 -21.47 16.82
C ARG A 394 17.27 -20.96 17.51
N ARG A 395 17.17 -19.99 18.42
CA ARG A 395 18.33 -19.46 19.16
C ARG A 395 18.89 -20.50 20.13
N GLY A 396 18.06 -21.32 20.76
CA GLY A 396 18.49 -22.40 21.66
C GLY A 396 19.26 -23.50 20.95
N ILE A 397 18.95 -23.80 19.69
CA ILE A 397 19.62 -24.85 18.88
C ILE A 397 20.98 -24.38 18.37
N THR A 398 21.17 -23.08 18.13
CA THR A 398 22.40 -22.49 17.57
C THR A 398 23.42 -22.05 18.61
N SER A 399 23.13 -22.17 19.91
CA SER A 399 24.12 -21.92 20.97
C SER A 399 25.06 -23.14 21.09
N PRO A 400 26.34 -23.03 20.69
CA PRO A 400 27.30 -24.13 20.89
C PRO A 400 27.43 -24.33 22.40
N ALA A 401 27.28 -25.61 22.84
CA ALA A 401 27.65 -26.02 24.20
C ALA A 401 29.05 -25.48 24.48
N ARG A 402 29.15 -24.62 25.50
CA ARG A 402 30.48 -24.25 26.03
C ARG A 402 31.20 -25.55 26.38
N SER A 403 32.15 -25.92 25.56
CA SER A 403 33.10 -27.00 25.90
C SER A 403 33.80 -26.56 27.16
N THR A 404 33.35 -27.08 28.30
CA THR A 404 34.15 -27.14 29.53
C THR A 404 35.26 -28.16 29.27
N HIS A 405 36.41 -27.67 28.84
CA HIS A 405 37.65 -28.44 29.02
C HIS A 405 38.21 -28.08 30.37
N PRO A 406 38.57 -29.10 31.15
CA PRO A 406 39.20 -28.95 32.47
C PRO A 406 40.64 -28.42 32.37
#